data_d013f8f8a698a55d1443c2b4137a03ff
#
_entry.id   d013f8f8a698a55d1443c2b4137a03ff
#
_cell.length_a   1.000
_cell.length_b   1.000
_cell.length_c   1.000
_cell.angle_alpha   90.00
_cell.angle_beta   90.00
_cell.angle_gamma   90.00
#
_symmetry.space_group_name_H-M   'P 1'
#
loop_
_entity.id
_entity.type
_entity.pdbx_description
1 polymer ?
#
loop_
_entity_poly.entity_id
_entity_poly.type
_entity_poly.pdbx_seq_one_letter_code
_entity_poly.pdbx_strand_id
1 'polypeptide(L)'
;MDTFDLSFYKGKKDFVTGHTGFKGSWLCKILANAGAVVTGYSLNPPTSPSLFEIAGIEQDVHSVIGDIRDYKALKTAFDEAQPEIVLHLAAQPIVRDSYKDPAYTYETNVMGTVNILECVRNNSCVKSFLNVTTDKVYLNKEWVWGYRENEELDGYDPYSNSKSCSELVTHSYKNSFFNDKHVAISTARAGNVIGGGDFANDRIIPDCIRAAIKHEDIVVRNPFSTRPYQHVLEPLYAYLMIAAMQYQDVKYAGYYNVGPDDVDCFQTGALVDLFVSKWGEGMKWVNRYDGGPHEANFLKLDCSKLKTTFGWKPHWNLDTAIEMVVEWSKCWVEGGDIRVCMDKEIAAFLSVGE
;
A
#
# COMPACT_ATOMS: atom_id res chain seq x y z
N MET A 1 12.88 19.26 -11.47
CA MET A 1 13.60 18.11 -10.92
C MET A 1 13.37 16.99 -11.92
N ASP A 2 14.44 16.27 -12.26
CA ASP A 2 14.32 15.13 -13.16
C ASP A 2 13.36 14.12 -12.52
N THR A 3 12.55 13.45 -13.36
CA THR A 3 11.67 12.36 -12.94
C THR A 3 12.49 11.28 -12.24
N PHE A 4 11.99 10.75 -11.13
CA PHE A 4 12.65 9.66 -10.42
C PHE A 4 12.76 8.43 -11.31
N ASP A 5 13.99 7.95 -11.52
CA ASP A 5 14.28 6.81 -12.38
C ASP A 5 14.38 5.51 -11.55
N LEU A 6 13.56 4.54 -11.90
CA LEU A 6 13.56 3.21 -11.28
C LEU A 6 14.85 2.42 -11.57
N SER A 7 15.68 2.83 -12.53
CA SER A 7 16.99 2.20 -12.80
C SER A 7 17.93 2.20 -11.59
N PHE A 8 17.66 3.07 -10.59
CA PHE A 8 18.33 3.04 -9.29
C PHE A 8 18.30 1.66 -8.63
N TYR A 9 17.20 0.92 -8.82
CA TYR A 9 17.00 -0.40 -8.20
C TYR A 9 17.76 -1.54 -8.89
N LYS A 10 18.34 -1.30 -10.06
CA LYS A 10 19.07 -2.36 -10.78
C LYS A 10 20.21 -2.94 -9.94
N GLY A 11 20.09 -4.23 -9.65
CA GLY A 11 21.04 -4.98 -8.83
C GLY A 11 20.99 -4.68 -7.32
N LYS A 12 20.08 -3.82 -6.84
CA LYS A 12 19.85 -3.62 -5.41
C LYS A 12 19.20 -4.83 -4.78
N LYS A 13 19.57 -5.11 -3.53
CA LYS A 13 18.96 -6.16 -2.73
C LYS A 13 17.84 -5.56 -1.89
N ASP A 14 16.61 -5.90 -2.25
CA ASP A 14 15.41 -5.40 -1.61
C ASP A 14 14.74 -6.50 -0.78
N PHE A 15 14.33 -6.18 0.44
CA PHE A 15 13.54 -7.06 1.30
C PHE A 15 12.13 -6.51 1.44
N VAL A 16 11.15 -7.24 0.90
CA VAL A 16 9.74 -6.82 0.88
C VAL A 16 8.94 -7.71 1.80
N THR A 17 8.44 -7.18 2.93
CA THR A 17 7.49 -7.92 3.75
C THR A 17 6.07 -7.73 3.22
N GLY A 18 5.25 -8.79 3.24
CA GLY A 18 3.89 -8.74 2.71
C GLY A 18 3.81 -8.87 1.18
N HIS A 19 4.81 -9.49 0.57
CA HIS A 19 4.95 -9.62 -0.89
C HIS A 19 3.85 -10.44 -1.57
N THR A 20 3.18 -11.34 -0.85
CA THR A 20 2.07 -12.16 -1.38
C THR A 20 0.72 -11.42 -1.41
N GLY A 21 0.64 -10.26 -0.76
CA GLY A 21 -0.56 -9.43 -0.76
C GLY A 21 -0.71 -8.59 -2.02
N PHE A 22 -1.85 -7.91 -2.17
CA PHE A 22 -2.16 -7.07 -3.33
C PHE A 22 -1.07 -6.03 -3.65
N LYS A 23 -0.78 -5.11 -2.72
CA LYS A 23 0.27 -4.08 -2.92
C LYS A 23 1.67 -4.70 -3.08
N GLY A 24 1.95 -5.76 -2.28
CA GLY A 24 3.25 -6.43 -2.33
C GLY A 24 3.51 -7.09 -3.68
N SER A 25 2.51 -7.68 -4.30
CA SER A 25 2.63 -8.30 -5.63
C SER A 25 2.93 -7.26 -6.72
N TRP A 26 2.22 -6.12 -6.73
CA TRP A 26 2.53 -5.01 -7.64
C TRP A 26 3.94 -4.45 -7.40
N LEU A 27 4.33 -4.25 -6.14
CA LEU A 27 5.65 -3.74 -5.77
C LEU A 27 6.77 -4.67 -6.24
N CYS A 28 6.62 -5.98 -6.02
CA CYS A 28 7.57 -6.98 -6.49
C CYS A 28 7.70 -6.98 -8.01
N LYS A 29 6.58 -6.84 -8.73
CA LYS A 29 6.59 -6.74 -10.20
C LYS A 29 7.35 -5.50 -10.69
N ILE A 30 7.13 -4.33 -10.08
CA ILE A 30 7.85 -3.09 -10.41
C ILE A 30 9.35 -3.25 -10.16
N LEU A 31 9.72 -3.76 -8.98
CA LEU A 31 11.12 -3.96 -8.60
C LEU A 31 11.83 -4.95 -9.52
N ALA A 32 11.18 -6.07 -9.86
CA ALA A 32 11.72 -7.06 -10.79
C ALA A 32 11.93 -6.46 -12.19
N ASN A 33 10.97 -5.67 -12.69
CA ASN A 33 11.10 -4.96 -13.96
C ASN A 33 12.26 -3.94 -13.95
N ALA A 34 12.53 -3.33 -12.79
CA ALA A 34 13.67 -2.44 -12.57
C ALA A 34 15.02 -3.18 -12.42
N GLY A 35 15.00 -4.52 -12.37
CA GLY A 35 16.19 -5.34 -12.23
C GLY A 35 16.74 -5.46 -10.81
N ALA A 36 15.91 -5.26 -9.80
CA ALA A 36 16.23 -5.49 -8.39
C ALA A 36 16.35 -6.99 -8.06
N VAL A 37 17.10 -7.31 -7.01
CA VAL A 37 17.17 -8.64 -6.41
C VAL A 37 16.24 -8.66 -5.19
N VAL A 38 15.02 -9.15 -5.38
CA VAL A 38 13.97 -9.06 -4.38
C VAL A 38 13.86 -10.35 -3.55
N THR A 39 13.93 -10.22 -2.22
CA THR A 39 13.51 -11.27 -1.29
C THR A 39 12.19 -10.85 -0.64
N GLY A 40 11.15 -11.63 -0.85
CA GLY A 40 9.84 -11.45 -0.24
C GLY A 40 9.68 -12.30 1.02
N TYR A 41 9.10 -11.76 2.09
CA TYR A 41 8.76 -12.47 3.32
C TYR A 41 7.31 -12.21 3.73
N SER A 42 6.49 -13.23 3.77
CA SER A 42 5.05 -13.09 4.06
C SER A 42 4.41 -14.42 4.40
N LEU A 43 3.21 -14.38 4.97
CA LEU A 43 2.31 -15.52 4.97
C LEU A 43 1.91 -15.93 3.53
N ASN A 44 1.28 -17.08 3.37
CA ASN A 44 0.63 -17.45 2.11
C ASN A 44 -0.32 -16.36 1.62
N PRO A 45 -0.62 -16.29 0.32
CA PRO A 45 -1.57 -15.32 -0.23
C PRO A 45 -2.87 -15.27 0.58
N PRO A 46 -3.37 -14.06 0.94
CA PRO A 46 -4.50 -13.92 1.86
C PRO A 46 -5.86 -14.20 1.21
N THR A 47 -5.91 -14.34 -0.11
CA THR A 47 -7.14 -14.56 -0.90
C THR A 47 -6.94 -15.65 -1.95
N SER A 48 -8.04 -16.26 -2.37
CA SER A 48 -8.08 -17.15 -3.54
C SER A 48 -9.28 -16.72 -4.41
N PRO A 49 -9.03 -16.23 -5.65
CA PRO A 49 -7.71 -16.04 -6.27
C PRO A 49 -6.87 -14.98 -5.57
N SER A 50 -5.56 -14.97 -5.88
CA SER A 50 -4.62 -13.95 -5.43
C SER A 50 -3.81 -13.39 -6.59
N LEU A 51 -3.48 -12.11 -6.54
CA LEU A 51 -2.64 -11.47 -7.57
C LEU A 51 -1.26 -12.16 -7.66
N PHE A 52 -0.70 -12.53 -6.52
CA PHE A 52 0.58 -13.21 -6.44
C PHE A 52 0.62 -14.49 -7.30
N GLU A 53 -0.44 -15.30 -7.21
CA GLU A 53 -0.55 -16.57 -7.96
C GLU A 53 -0.90 -16.34 -9.43
N ILE A 54 -1.95 -15.55 -9.73
CA ILE A 54 -2.43 -15.39 -11.10
C ILE A 54 -1.44 -14.63 -12.00
N ALA A 55 -0.61 -13.74 -11.43
CA ALA A 55 0.46 -13.06 -12.14
C ALA A 55 1.81 -13.80 -12.08
N GLY A 56 1.90 -14.91 -11.34
CA GLY A 56 3.13 -15.70 -11.22
C GLY A 56 4.30 -14.92 -10.63
N ILE A 57 4.04 -14.05 -9.64
CA ILE A 57 5.05 -13.17 -9.02
C ILE A 57 6.18 -13.96 -8.35
N GLU A 58 5.91 -15.19 -7.92
CA GLU A 58 6.92 -16.10 -7.37
C GLU A 58 8.13 -16.31 -8.30
N GLN A 59 7.93 -16.19 -9.60
CA GLN A 59 9.03 -16.33 -10.60
C GLN A 59 9.99 -15.12 -10.62
N ASP A 60 9.55 -13.98 -10.08
CA ASP A 60 10.29 -12.73 -10.11
C ASP A 60 11.08 -12.46 -8.82
N VAL A 61 10.82 -13.22 -7.74
CA VAL A 61 11.36 -12.93 -6.41
C VAL A 61 11.82 -14.20 -5.70
N HIS A 62 12.76 -14.08 -4.77
CA HIS A 62 13.00 -15.13 -3.79
C HIS A 62 11.91 -15.08 -2.72
N SER A 63 10.89 -15.92 -2.86
CA SER A 63 9.73 -15.94 -1.97
C SER A 63 9.98 -16.82 -0.73
N VAL A 64 9.91 -16.23 0.44
CA VAL A 64 10.00 -16.91 1.73
C VAL A 64 8.66 -16.80 2.44
N ILE A 65 8.00 -17.94 2.66
CA ILE A 65 6.75 -18.00 3.41
C ILE A 65 7.07 -18.09 4.91
N GLY A 66 6.60 -17.08 5.66
CA GLY A 66 6.85 -16.98 7.09
C GLY A 66 5.99 -15.89 7.75
N ASP A 67 5.86 -15.97 9.07
CA ASP A 67 5.08 -15.04 9.88
C ASP A 67 5.98 -13.92 10.41
N ILE A 68 5.62 -12.66 10.21
CA ILE A 68 6.36 -11.48 10.71
C ILE A 68 6.45 -11.46 12.24
N ARG A 69 5.57 -12.20 12.94
CA ARG A 69 5.57 -12.36 14.40
C ARG A 69 6.65 -13.33 14.88
N ASP A 70 7.09 -14.25 14.03
CA ASP A 70 8.21 -15.15 14.33
C ASP A 70 9.55 -14.45 14.03
N TYR A 71 10.06 -13.77 15.05
CA TYR A 71 11.33 -13.05 14.94
C TYR A 71 12.49 -13.95 14.50
N LYS A 72 12.54 -15.21 14.96
CA LYS A 72 13.64 -16.11 14.64
C LYS A 72 13.64 -16.50 13.16
N ALA A 73 12.48 -16.88 12.63
CA ALA A 73 12.31 -17.19 11.21
C ALA A 73 12.59 -15.97 10.33
N LEU A 74 12.01 -14.80 10.71
CA LEU A 74 12.24 -13.54 10.01
C LEU A 74 13.73 -13.18 9.97
N LYS A 75 14.43 -13.27 11.12
CA LYS A 75 15.86 -12.94 11.22
C LYS A 75 16.70 -13.86 10.33
N THR A 76 16.40 -15.14 10.28
CA THR A 76 17.11 -16.09 9.41
C THR A 76 16.98 -15.67 7.94
N ALA A 77 15.75 -15.45 7.45
CA ALA A 77 15.53 -15.02 6.07
C ALA A 77 16.18 -13.66 5.76
N PHE A 78 16.14 -12.74 6.72
CA PHE A 78 16.75 -11.42 6.58
C PHE A 78 18.27 -11.47 6.50
N ASP A 79 18.90 -12.28 7.38
CA ASP A 79 20.35 -12.45 7.38
C ASP A 79 20.85 -13.16 6.10
N GLU A 80 20.07 -14.07 5.52
CA GLU A 80 20.39 -14.71 4.23
C GLU A 80 20.26 -13.73 3.07
N ALA A 81 19.22 -12.88 3.07
CA ALA A 81 18.97 -11.90 2.03
C ALA A 81 20.03 -10.78 1.99
N GLN A 82 20.59 -10.38 3.14
CA GLN A 82 21.52 -9.25 3.26
C GLN A 82 21.03 -7.99 2.51
N PRO A 83 19.84 -7.45 2.82
CA PRO A 83 19.21 -6.40 2.03
C PRO A 83 19.86 -5.03 2.27
N GLU A 84 19.88 -4.23 1.23
CA GLU A 84 20.26 -2.81 1.28
C GLU A 84 19.02 -1.92 1.56
N ILE A 85 17.85 -2.34 1.07
CA ILE A 85 16.60 -1.61 1.16
C ILE A 85 15.52 -2.53 1.74
N VAL A 86 14.74 -2.02 2.67
CA VAL A 86 13.64 -2.76 3.31
C VAL A 86 12.33 -1.99 3.13
N LEU A 87 11.35 -2.65 2.52
CA LEU A 87 10.00 -2.13 2.30
C LEU A 87 9.03 -2.98 3.14
N HIS A 88 8.54 -2.41 4.24
CA HIS A 88 7.70 -3.12 5.21
C HIS A 88 6.22 -2.88 4.94
N LEU A 89 5.57 -3.87 4.27
CA LEU A 89 4.15 -3.84 3.93
C LEU A 89 3.33 -4.89 4.69
N ALA A 90 3.97 -5.86 5.35
CA ALA A 90 3.27 -6.90 6.10
C ALA A 90 2.38 -6.31 7.19
N ALA A 91 1.10 -6.64 7.17
CA ALA A 91 0.11 -6.18 8.14
C ALA A 91 -1.13 -7.07 8.11
N GLN A 92 -1.93 -7.04 9.18
CA GLN A 92 -3.36 -7.34 9.14
C GLN A 92 -4.07 -6.04 8.71
N PRO A 93 -4.59 -5.92 7.46
CA PRO A 93 -5.01 -4.63 6.90
C PRO A 93 -6.53 -4.39 6.93
N ILE A 94 -7.33 -5.34 7.42
CA ILE A 94 -8.79 -5.31 7.32
C ILE A 94 -9.39 -4.83 8.64
N VAL A 95 -10.09 -3.68 8.58
CA VAL A 95 -10.71 -3.06 9.76
C VAL A 95 -11.70 -4.03 10.43
N ARG A 96 -12.60 -4.65 9.68
CA ARG A 96 -13.60 -5.57 10.24
C ARG A 96 -12.99 -6.78 10.94
N ASP A 97 -11.87 -7.30 10.42
CA ASP A 97 -11.17 -8.42 11.04
C ASP A 97 -10.42 -8.00 12.29
N SER A 98 -9.99 -6.74 12.40
CA SER A 98 -9.36 -6.20 13.61
C SER A 98 -10.32 -6.16 14.81
N TYR A 99 -11.63 -6.02 14.57
CA TYR A 99 -12.64 -6.15 15.61
C TYR A 99 -12.88 -7.60 16.04
N LYS A 100 -12.68 -8.56 15.15
CA LYS A 100 -12.83 -9.99 15.46
C LYS A 100 -11.64 -10.51 16.26
N ASP A 101 -10.43 -10.10 15.88
CA ASP A 101 -9.19 -10.51 16.55
C ASP A 101 -8.23 -9.30 16.71
N PRO A 102 -8.46 -8.47 17.73
CA PRO A 102 -7.60 -7.33 18.00
C PRO A 102 -6.20 -7.74 18.45
N ALA A 103 -6.04 -8.84 19.20
CA ALA A 103 -4.75 -9.30 19.68
C ALA A 103 -3.84 -9.66 18.49
N TYR A 104 -4.32 -10.48 17.56
CA TYR A 104 -3.61 -10.78 16.32
C TYR A 104 -3.24 -9.55 15.52
N THR A 105 -4.14 -8.55 15.46
CA THR A 105 -3.91 -7.28 14.76
C THR A 105 -2.74 -6.51 15.37
N TYR A 106 -2.69 -6.38 16.71
CA TYR A 106 -1.57 -5.71 17.39
C TYR A 106 -0.27 -6.52 17.32
N GLU A 107 -0.33 -7.82 17.51
CA GLU A 107 0.84 -8.69 17.35
C GLU A 107 1.47 -8.55 15.96
N THR A 108 0.63 -8.56 14.91
CA THR A 108 1.11 -8.44 13.53
C THR A 108 1.61 -7.03 13.23
N ASN A 109 0.81 -6.00 13.51
CA ASN A 109 1.10 -4.64 13.04
C ASN A 109 2.10 -3.90 13.93
N VAL A 110 2.12 -4.18 15.23
CA VAL A 110 3.03 -3.53 16.17
C VAL A 110 4.28 -4.39 16.42
N MET A 111 4.08 -5.63 16.89
CA MET A 111 5.23 -6.51 17.18
C MET A 111 5.93 -6.95 15.91
N GLY A 112 5.20 -7.16 14.80
CA GLY A 112 5.82 -7.39 13.49
C GLY A 112 6.71 -6.23 13.06
N THR A 113 6.28 -4.96 13.29
CA THR A 113 7.13 -3.78 13.04
C THR A 113 8.36 -3.76 13.96
N VAL A 114 8.22 -4.12 15.24
CA VAL A 114 9.37 -4.28 16.15
C VAL A 114 10.34 -5.32 15.60
N ASN A 115 9.85 -6.48 15.21
CA ASN A 115 10.67 -7.58 14.73
C ASN A 115 11.51 -7.23 13.50
N ILE A 116 10.90 -6.56 12.50
CA ILE A 116 11.65 -6.14 11.31
C ILE A 116 12.65 -5.03 11.62
N LEU A 117 12.31 -4.07 12.51
CA LEU A 117 13.24 -3.03 12.95
C LEU A 117 14.43 -3.61 13.76
N GLU A 118 14.22 -4.68 14.53
CA GLU A 118 15.31 -5.42 15.17
C GLU A 118 16.23 -6.12 14.16
N CYS A 119 15.68 -6.66 13.06
CA CYS A 119 16.50 -7.17 11.96
C CYS A 119 17.33 -6.06 11.33
N VAL A 120 16.73 -4.90 11.04
CA VAL A 120 17.43 -3.73 10.50
C VAL A 120 18.53 -3.23 11.46
N ARG A 121 18.22 -3.14 12.75
CA ARG A 121 19.17 -2.66 13.78
C ARG A 121 20.40 -3.54 13.91
N ASN A 122 20.24 -4.83 13.73
CA ASN A 122 21.28 -5.83 13.87
C ASN A 122 21.96 -6.23 12.55
N ASN A 123 21.71 -5.50 11.46
CA ASN A 123 22.30 -5.76 10.15
C ASN A 123 22.94 -4.49 9.57
N SER A 124 24.22 -4.59 9.17
CA SER A 124 24.99 -3.45 8.68
C SER A 124 24.81 -3.14 7.18
N CYS A 125 24.13 -4.03 6.44
CA CYS A 125 23.93 -3.85 4.99
C CYS A 125 22.83 -2.84 4.68
N VAL A 126 21.83 -2.70 5.58
CA VAL A 126 20.65 -1.86 5.35
C VAL A 126 21.03 -0.39 5.35
N LYS A 127 20.60 0.33 4.33
CA LYS A 127 20.74 1.79 4.19
C LYS A 127 19.42 2.51 4.21
N SER A 128 18.34 1.85 3.78
CA SER A 128 17.01 2.45 3.65
C SER A 128 15.94 1.50 4.18
N PHE A 129 15.10 2.00 5.10
CA PHE A 129 13.93 1.31 5.61
C PHE A 129 12.69 2.19 5.46
N LEU A 130 11.63 1.66 4.85
CA LEU A 130 10.36 2.31 4.74
C LEU A 130 9.25 1.45 5.36
N ASN A 131 8.57 2.00 6.37
CA ASN A 131 7.36 1.39 6.94
C ASN A 131 6.11 1.96 6.25
N VAL A 132 5.33 1.09 5.63
CA VAL A 132 4.06 1.46 5.00
C VAL A 132 2.93 1.39 6.02
N THR A 133 2.33 2.55 6.28
CA THR A 133 1.21 2.68 7.21
C THR A 133 -0.07 3.12 6.49
N THR A 134 -0.93 3.90 7.10
CA THR A 134 -2.25 4.25 6.57
C THR A 134 -2.61 5.70 6.89
N ASP A 135 -3.53 6.29 6.14
CA ASP A 135 -4.19 7.56 6.42
C ASP A 135 -4.99 7.54 7.74
N LYS A 136 -5.38 6.35 8.21
CA LYS A 136 -6.21 6.15 9.42
C LYS A 136 -5.41 6.22 10.73
N VAL A 137 -4.13 6.54 10.68
CA VAL A 137 -3.28 6.68 11.88
C VAL A 137 -3.62 7.92 12.71
N TYR A 138 -4.29 8.90 12.14
CA TYR A 138 -4.59 10.18 12.79
C TYR A 138 -5.80 10.11 13.71
N LEU A 139 -5.81 10.95 14.75
CA LEU A 139 -7.03 11.30 15.48
C LEU A 139 -7.98 12.01 14.52
N ASN A 140 -8.99 11.30 14.02
CA ASN A 140 -9.90 11.84 13.03
C ASN A 140 -10.91 12.82 13.68
N LYS A 141 -10.79 14.10 13.35
CA LYS A 141 -11.65 15.20 13.82
C LYS A 141 -12.80 15.51 12.85
N GLU A 142 -12.98 14.70 11.81
CA GLU A 142 -14.03 14.86 10.77
C GLU A 142 -14.08 16.28 10.16
N TRP A 143 -12.93 16.95 10.06
CA TRP A 143 -12.82 18.29 9.50
C TRP A 143 -12.54 18.28 8.00
N VAL A 144 -12.69 19.42 7.33
CA VAL A 144 -12.58 19.54 5.86
C VAL A 144 -11.14 19.57 5.35
N TRP A 145 -10.16 19.78 6.21
CA TRP A 145 -8.73 19.85 5.84
C TRP A 145 -8.08 18.48 5.82
N GLY A 146 -7.09 18.30 4.94
CA GLY A 146 -6.22 17.14 4.97
C GLY A 146 -5.33 17.10 6.22
N TYR A 147 -5.13 15.89 6.79
CA TYR A 147 -4.20 15.69 7.92
C TYR A 147 -2.77 15.85 7.45
N ARG A 148 -1.95 16.56 8.24
CA ARG A 148 -0.51 16.73 8.02
C ARG A 148 0.29 15.77 8.90
N GLU A 149 1.52 15.52 8.55
CA GLU A 149 2.36 14.52 9.20
C GLU A 149 2.68 14.80 10.68
N ASN A 150 2.49 16.03 11.13
CA ASN A 150 2.66 16.47 12.53
C ASN A 150 1.37 16.47 13.35
N GLU A 151 0.23 16.03 12.77
CA GLU A 151 -1.03 15.90 13.51
C GLU A 151 -0.98 14.66 14.42
N GLU A 152 -1.88 14.65 15.42
CA GLU A 152 -1.95 13.64 16.46
C GLU A 152 -2.26 12.25 15.91
N LEU A 153 -1.52 11.26 16.37
CA LEU A 153 -1.68 9.85 15.99
C LEU A 153 -2.53 9.14 17.05
N ASP A 154 -3.80 8.88 16.73
CA ASP A 154 -4.74 8.13 17.57
C ASP A 154 -5.85 7.52 16.69
N GLY A 155 -5.51 6.49 15.93
CA GLY A 155 -6.48 5.76 15.12
C GLY A 155 -7.58 5.13 15.98
N TYR A 156 -8.82 5.24 15.53
CA TYR A 156 -10.02 4.92 16.33
C TYR A 156 -10.23 3.40 16.56
N ASP A 157 -10.14 2.61 15.51
CA ASP A 157 -10.37 1.15 15.58
C ASP A 157 -9.07 0.37 15.82
N PRO A 158 -9.12 -0.93 16.18
CA PRO A 158 -7.90 -1.70 16.47
C PRO A 158 -6.89 -1.74 15.31
N TYR A 159 -7.34 -1.78 14.05
CA TYR A 159 -6.45 -1.68 12.90
C TYR A 159 -5.79 -0.31 12.83
N SER A 160 -6.58 0.76 12.85
CA SER A 160 -6.09 2.13 12.76
C SER A 160 -5.14 2.46 13.89
N ASN A 161 -5.50 2.10 15.13
CA ASN A 161 -4.67 2.30 16.32
C ASN A 161 -3.38 1.48 16.26
N SER A 162 -3.43 0.21 15.82
CA SER A 162 -2.21 -0.59 15.65
C SER A 162 -1.24 0.02 14.64
N LYS A 163 -1.75 0.69 13.60
CA LYS A 163 -0.91 1.42 12.64
C LYS A 163 -0.37 2.73 13.24
N SER A 164 -1.13 3.43 14.10
CA SER A 164 -0.59 4.55 14.89
C SER A 164 0.54 4.10 15.80
N CYS A 165 0.38 2.96 16.47
CA CYS A 165 1.44 2.35 17.29
C CYS A 165 2.67 1.96 16.45
N SER A 166 2.48 1.42 15.25
CA SER A 166 3.57 1.10 14.31
C SER A 166 4.37 2.36 13.90
N GLU A 167 3.69 3.50 13.69
CA GLU A 167 4.35 4.81 13.50
C GLU A 167 5.19 5.21 14.71
N LEU A 168 4.62 5.13 15.91
CA LEU A 168 5.29 5.50 17.17
C LEU A 168 6.49 4.58 17.45
N VAL A 169 6.38 3.28 17.19
CA VAL A 169 7.50 2.33 17.28
C VAL A 169 8.60 2.73 16.30
N THR A 170 8.25 2.99 15.03
CA THR A 170 9.24 3.39 14.02
C THR A 170 9.93 4.69 14.41
N HIS A 171 9.20 5.68 14.93
CA HIS A 171 9.76 6.93 15.46
C HIS A 171 10.73 6.68 16.62
N SER A 172 10.32 5.86 17.59
CA SER A 172 11.15 5.53 18.75
C SER A 172 12.47 4.86 18.33
N TYR A 173 12.39 3.88 17.42
CA TYR A 173 13.58 3.20 16.91
C TYR A 173 14.50 4.13 16.13
N LYS A 174 13.94 4.98 15.26
CA LYS A 174 14.69 6.00 14.53
C LYS A 174 15.53 6.85 15.47
N ASN A 175 14.89 7.41 16.50
CA ASN A 175 15.55 8.33 17.42
C ASN A 175 16.54 7.64 18.36
N SER A 176 16.23 6.42 18.79
CA SER A 176 17.04 5.73 19.80
C SER A 176 18.21 4.94 19.24
N PHE A 177 18.12 4.45 18.00
CA PHE A 177 19.08 3.48 17.48
C PHE A 177 19.67 3.82 16.10
N PHE A 178 19.09 4.78 15.35
CA PHE A 178 19.49 5.03 13.97
C PHE A 178 20.01 6.43 13.70
N ASN A 179 19.91 7.39 14.64
CA ASN A 179 20.41 8.76 14.46
C ASN A 179 21.91 8.82 14.15
N ASP A 180 22.70 7.94 14.77
CA ASP A 180 24.15 7.86 14.55
C ASP A 180 24.55 6.77 13.53
N LYS A 181 23.57 6.08 12.94
CA LYS A 181 23.81 5.07 11.92
C LYS A 181 23.40 5.63 10.56
N HIS A 182 24.13 5.27 9.53
CA HIS A 182 23.80 5.66 8.15
C HIS A 182 22.60 4.85 7.58
N VAL A 183 21.58 4.61 8.41
CA VAL A 183 20.33 3.95 8.01
C VAL A 183 19.20 4.97 8.01
N ALA A 184 18.66 5.23 6.86
CA ALA A 184 17.53 6.14 6.71
C ALA A 184 16.21 5.44 7.01
N ILE A 185 15.43 5.96 7.96
CA ILE A 185 14.16 5.40 8.41
C ILE A 185 13.03 6.35 8.09
N SER A 186 12.03 5.87 7.34
CA SER A 186 10.82 6.64 7.00
C SER A 186 9.56 5.84 7.20
N THR A 187 8.42 6.56 7.29
CA THR A 187 7.09 5.99 7.15
C THR A 187 6.34 6.66 5.99
N ALA A 188 5.44 5.91 5.36
CA ALA A 188 4.56 6.41 4.31
C ALA A 188 3.11 6.06 4.63
N ARG A 189 2.28 7.10 4.80
CA ARG A 189 0.87 7.03 5.17
C ARG A 189 0.02 7.18 3.94
N ALA A 190 -0.52 6.09 3.42
CA ALA A 190 -1.33 6.10 2.21
C ALA A 190 -2.80 5.84 2.51
N GLY A 191 -3.66 6.55 1.79
CA GLY A 191 -5.12 6.38 1.84
C GLY A 191 -5.62 5.16 1.06
N ASN A 192 -6.88 5.20 0.67
CA ASN A 192 -7.57 4.11 0.00
C ASN A 192 -6.94 3.81 -1.37
N VAL A 193 -6.31 2.66 -1.46
CA VAL A 193 -5.61 2.21 -2.68
C VAL A 193 -6.49 1.25 -3.45
N ILE A 194 -6.67 1.51 -4.74
CA ILE A 194 -7.44 0.71 -5.68
C ILE A 194 -6.54 0.22 -6.82
N GLY A 195 -6.88 -0.91 -7.44
CA GLY A 195 -6.09 -1.47 -8.55
C GLY A 195 -6.59 -2.85 -8.91
N GLY A 196 -6.20 -3.32 -10.07
CA GLY A 196 -6.45 -4.70 -10.49
C GLY A 196 -5.76 -5.71 -9.59
N GLY A 197 -6.42 -6.85 -9.34
CA GLY A 197 -5.86 -7.94 -8.52
C GLY A 197 -6.03 -7.76 -7.01
N ASP A 198 -6.80 -6.76 -6.53
CA ASP A 198 -7.30 -6.75 -5.16
C ASP A 198 -8.53 -7.67 -5.07
N PHE A 199 -8.43 -8.76 -4.32
CA PHE A 199 -9.51 -9.72 -4.10
C PHE A 199 -10.02 -9.72 -2.66
N ALA A 200 -9.57 -8.77 -1.83
CA ALA A 200 -9.96 -8.71 -0.43
C ALA A 200 -11.48 -8.51 -0.26
N ASN A 201 -12.02 -9.09 0.80
CA ASN A 201 -13.40 -8.83 1.20
C ASN A 201 -13.53 -7.45 1.85
N ASP A 202 -14.74 -6.94 1.89
CA ASP A 202 -15.09 -5.68 2.55
C ASP A 202 -14.36 -4.44 1.99
N ARG A 203 -13.97 -4.48 0.72
CA ARG A 203 -13.43 -3.34 -0.02
C ARG A 203 -14.29 -3.03 -1.23
N ILE A 204 -14.52 -1.74 -1.48
CA ILE A 204 -15.51 -1.29 -2.47
C ILE A 204 -15.20 -1.76 -3.89
N ILE A 205 -13.97 -1.64 -4.38
CA ILE A 205 -13.62 -2.05 -5.76
C ILE A 205 -13.69 -3.57 -5.95
N PRO A 206 -13.10 -4.41 -5.08
CA PRO A 206 -13.34 -5.86 -5.12
C PRO A 206 -14.82 -6.25 -5.07
N ASP A 207 -15.65 -5.56 -4.27
CA ASP A 207 -17.09 -5.80 -4.20
C ASP A 207 -17.78 -5.42 -5.53
N CYS A 208 -17.40 -4.30 -6.16
CA CYS A 208 -17.88 -3.92 -7.49
C CYS A 208 -17.54 -4.98 -8.55
N ILE A 209 -16.31 -5.45 -8.59
CA ILE A 209 -15.84 -6.46 -9.56
C ILE A 209 -16.60 -7.79 -9.35
N ARG A 210 -16.77 -8.23 -8.10
CA ARG A 210 -17.53 -9.45 -7.79
C ARG A 210 -18.98 -9.37 -8.22
N ALA A 211 -19.64 -8.22 -8.00
CA ALA A 211 -21.01 -8.00 -8.43
C ALA A 211 -21.11 -7.97 -9.96
N ALA A 212 -20.15 -7.29 -10.63
CA ALA A 212 -20.09 -7.23 -12.08
C ALA A 212 -20.01 -8.62 -12.74
N ILE A 213 -19.09 -9.47 -12.26
CA ILE A 213 -18.91 -10.85 -12.76
C ILE A 213 -20.19 -11.69 -12.59
N LYS A 214 -20.95 -11.44 -11.53
CA LYS A 214 -22.19 -12.16 -11.23
C LYS A 214 -23.43 -11.54 -11.89
N HIS A 215 -23.29 -10.40 -12.55
CA HIS A 215 -24.42 -9.58 -13.07
C HIS A 215 -25.43 -9.23 -11.97
N GLU A 216 -24.94 -8.90 -10.76
CA GLU A 216 -25.72 -8.48 -9.59
C GLU A 216 -25.56 -6.98 -9.34
N ASP A 217 -26.52 -6.38 -8.62
CA ASP A 217 -26.39 -4.98 -8.17
C ASP A 217 -25.24 -4.87 -7.15
N ILE A 218 -24.42 -3.80 -7.28
CA ILE A 218 -23.36 -3.49 -6.34
C ILE A 218 -23.96 -3.00 -5.03
N VAL A 219 -23.63 -3.60 -3.90
CA VAL A 219 -24.07 -3.14 -2.58
C VAL A 219 -23.07 -2.15 -2.01
N VAL A 220 -23.48 -0.89 -1.86
CA VAL A 220 -22.70 0.19 -1.25
C VAL A 220 -23.22 0.45 0.16
N ARG A 221 -22.37 0.25 1.17
CA ARG A 221 -22.77 0.34 2.58
C ARG A 221 -22.78 1.78 3.11
N ASN A 222 -21.81 2.59 2.69
CA ASN A 222 -21.70 4.01 3.06
C ASN A 222 -21.31 4.86 1.83
N PRO A 223 -22.29 5.21 0.98
CA PRO A 223 -22.01 5.96 -0.25
C PRO A 223 -21.58 7.41 -0.03
N PHE A 224 -21.84 7.98 1.15
CA PHE A 224 -21.59 9.39 1.45
C PHE A 224 -20.21 9.66 2.06
N SER A 225 -19.45 8.62 2.41
CA SER A 225 -18.11 8.78 2.96
C SER A 225 -17.12 9.28 1.92
N THR A 226 -16.40 10.35 2.21
CA THR A 226 -15.33 10.91 1.36
C THR A 226 -13.99 10.26 1.68
N ARG A 227 -13.29 9.77 0.66
CA ARG A 227 -12.00 9.07 0.78
C ARG A 227 -11.01 9.53 -0.27
N PRO A 228 -9.70 9.51 0.05
CA PRO A 228 -8.63 9.79 -0.88
C PRO A 228 -8.27 8.53 -1.68
N TYR A 229 -9.10 8.19 -2.68
CA TYR A 229 -8.84 7.04 -3.55
C TYR A 229 -7.70 7.34 -4.52
N GLN A 230 -6.79 6.37 -4.68
CA GLN A 230 -5.68 6.47 -5.62
C GLN A 230 -5.35 5.10 -6.21
N HIS A 231 -4.83 5.08 -7.44
CA HIS A 231 -4.35 3.84 -8.05
C HIS A 231 -3.17 3.26 -7.29
N VAL A 232 -3.03 1.92 -7.28
CA VAL A 232 -1.97 1.24 -6.52
C VAL A 232 -0.56 1.67 -6.94
N LEU A 233 -0.36 2.03 -8.19
CA LEU A 233 0.93 2.49 -8.71
C LEU A 233 1.36 3.84 -8.13
N GLU A 234 0.41 4.72 -7.75
CA GLU A 234 0.71 6.01 -7.14
C GLU A 234 1.51 5.89 -5.83
N PRO A 235 0.97 5.21 -4.78
CA PRO A 235 1.72 5.06 -3.56
C PRO A 235 2.95 4.18 -3.72
N LEU A 236 2.93 3.16 -4.58
CA LEU A 236 4.09 2.31 -4.79
C LEU A 236 5.27 3.08 -5.41
N TYR A 237 4.99 3.93 -6.40
CA TYR A 237 6.01 4.81 -6.98
C TYR A 237 6.56 5.80 -5.94
N ALA A 238 5.70 6.41 -5.12
CA ALA A 238 6.12 7.27 -4.03
C ALA A 238 6.98 6.52 -2.99
N TYR A 239 6.63 5.28 -2.63
CA TYR A 239 7.43 4.46 -1.70
C TYR A 239 8.82 4.17 -2.26
N LEU A 240 8.90 3.81 -3.53
CA LEU A 240 10.17 3.56 -4.22
C LEU A 240 11.02 4.83 -4.29
N MET A 241 10.41 5.96 -4.62
CA MET A 241 11.12 7.26 -4.65
C MET A 241 11.65 7.63 -3.27
N ILE A 242 10.84 7.54 -2.21
CA ILE A 242 11.28 7.83 -0.83
C ILE A 242 12.45 6.91 -0.46
N ALA A 243 12.32 5.58 -0.70
CA ALA A 243 13.34 4.61 -0.33
C ALA A 243 14.66 4.83 -1.08
N ALA A 244 14.61 5.19 -2.37
CA ALA A 244 15.79 5.48 -3.17
C ALA A 244 16.47 6.79 -2.78
N MET A 245 15.70 7.86 -2.59
CA MET A 245 16.25 9.17 -2.24
C MET A 245 16.88 9.17 -0.85
N GLN A 246 16.22 8.55 0.14
CA GLN A 246 16.78 8.44 1.48
C GLN A 246 17.98 7.48 1.57
N TYR A 247 18.07 6.48 0.67
CA TYR A 247 19.25 5.62 0.53
C TYR A 247 20.48 6.43 0.12
N GLN A 248 20.29 7.43 -0.76
CA GLN A 248 21.37 8.30 -1.25
C GLN A 248 21.75 9.38 -0.23
N ASP A 249 20.74 9.97 0.45
CA ASP A 249 20.98 11.03 1.43
C ASP A 249 19.92 10.93 2.55
N VAL A 250 20.39 10.71 3.77
CA VAL A 250 19.55 10.52 4.97
C VAL A 250 18.67 11.75 5.29
N LYS A 251 18.96 12.93 4.73
CA LYS A 251 18.10 14.12 4.89
C LYS A 251 16.69 13.93 4.36
N TYR A 252 16.48 12.99 3.44
CA TYR A 252 15.17 12.63 2.90
C TYR A 252 14.38 11.66 3.81
N ALA A 253 14.99 11.18 4.90
CA ALA A 253 14.31 10.31 5.85
C ALA A 253 13.28 11.07 6.68
N GLY A 254 12.02 10.64 6.66
CA GLY A 254 10.93 11.33 7.34
C GLY A 254 9.61 10.57 7.34
N TYR A 255 8.56 11.28 7.73
CA TYR A 255 7.18 10.78 7.71
C TYR A 255 6.46 11.50 6.57
N TYR A 256 5.78 10.76 5.70
CA TYR A 256 5.18 11.29 4.48
C TYR A 256 3.76 10.79 4.28
N ASN A 257 2.87 11.72 4.04
CA ASN A 257 1.54 11.41 3.52
C ASN A 257 1.63 11.17 2.01
N VAL A 258 0.92 10.15 1.54
CA VAL A 258 0.86 9.76 0.13
C VAL A 258 -0.60 9.61 -0.27
N GLY A 259 -1.10 10.53 -1.06
CA GLY A 259 -2.51 10.56 -1.46
C GLY A 259 -2.74 11.41 -2.71
N PRO A 260 -3.93 11.33 -3.29
CA PRO A 260 -4.32 12.12 -4.45
C PRO A 260 -4.42 13.61 -4.10
N ASP A 261 -4.61 14.42 -5.12
CA ASP A 261 -4.99 15.82 -4.95
C ASP A 261 -6.43 15.92 -4.41
N ASP A 262 -6.76 17.05 -3.78
CA ASP A 262 -8.07 17.28 -3.15
C ASP A 262 -9.24 17.08 -4.12
N VAL A 263 -9.04 17.40 -5.40
CA VAL A 263 -10.04 17.25 -6.46
C VAL A 263 -10.37 15.78 -6.75
N ASP A 264 -9.50 14.85 -6.39
CA ASP A 264 -9.67 13.40 -6.54
C ASP A 264 -10.10 12.70 -5.23
N CYS A 265 -10.47 13.48 -4.21
CA CYS A 265 -11.12 12.94 -3.01
C CYS A 265 -12.63 12.85 -3.22
N PHE A 266 -13.11 11.64 -3.49
CA PHE A 266 -14.50 11.39 -3.89
C PHE A 266 -15.32 10.71 -2.78
N GLN A 267 -16.65 10.94 -2.83
CA GLN A 267 -17.59 10.11 -2.09
C GLN A 267 -17.59 8.69 -2.69
N THR A 268 -17.76 7.68 -1.83
CA THR A 268 -17.79 6.28 -2.26
C THR A 268 -18.88 6.00 -3.30
N GLY A 269 -20.05 6.66 -3.20
CA GLY A 269 -21.10 6.54 -4.21
C GLY A 269 -20.65 7.06 -5.58
N ALA A 270 -19.99 8.22 -5.64
CA ALA A 270 -19.48 8.78 -6.88
C ALA A 270 -18.35 7.92 -7.50
N LEU A 271 -17.51 7.31 -6.67
CA LEU A 271 -16.55 6.29 -7.14
C LEU A 271 -17.24 5.12 -7.84
N VAL A 272 -18.34 4.61 -7.24
CA VAL A 272 -19.10 3.49 -7.81
C VAL A 272 -19.84 3.90 -9.07
N ASP A 273 -20.39 5.11 -9.15
CA ASP A 273 -20.98 5.64 -10.38
C ASP A 273 -19.96 5.66 -11.53
N LEU A 274 -18.73 6.08 -11.24
CA LEU A 274 -17.64 6.09 -12.21
C LEU A 274 -17.28 4.66 -12.66
N PHE A 275 -17.16 3.73 -11.71
CA PHE A 275 -16.92 2.31 -12.02
C PHE A 275 -18.03 1.72 -12.92
N VAL A 276 -19.27 1.92 -12.56
CA VAL A 276 -20.45 1.46 -13.32
C VAL A 276 -20.43 2.03 -14.74
N SER A 277 -20.14 3.32 -14.89
CA SER A 277 -20.04 3.98 -16.20
C SER A 277 -18.98 3.35 -17.10
N LYS A 278 -17.78 3.04 -16.52
CA LYS A 278 -16.66 2.46 -17.29
C LYS A 278 -16.81 0.95 -17.51
N TRP A 279 -17.41 0.23 -16.57
CA TRP A 279 -17.70 -1.20 -16.76
C TRP A 279 -18.74 -1.41 -17.86
N GLY A 280 -19.80 -0.62 -17.84
CA GLY A 280 -20.92 -0.73 -18.80
C GLY A 280 -21.92 -1.82 -18.41
N GLU A 281 -22.50 -2.50 -19.41
CA GLU A 281 -23.40 -3.65 -19.27
C GLU A 281 -24.69 -3.38 -18.45
N GLY A 282 -25.05 -2.12 -18.28
CA GLY A 282 -26.28 -1.73 -17.54
C GLY A 282 -26.23 -1.98 -16.05
N MET A 283 -25.03 -2.11 -15.48
CA MET A 283 -24.82 -2.26 -14.04
C MET A 283 -25.45 -1.16 -13.21
N LYS A 284 -25.82 -1.50 -11.99
CA LYS A 284 -26.42 -0.57 -11.01
C LYS A 284 -25.83 -0.85 -9.63
N TRP A 285 -26.05 0.08 -8.72
CA TRP A 285 -25.75 -0.11 -7.31
C TRP A 285 -26.92 0.29 -6.41
N VAL A 286 -26.95 -0.27 -5.22
CA VAL A 286 -27.95 -0.01 -4.19
C VAL A 286 -27.26 0.38 -2.88
N ASN A 287 -27.84 1.36 -2.17
CA ASN A 287 -27.40 1.70 -0.83
C ASN A 287 -28.02 0.71 0.17
N ARG A 288 -27.18 -0.07 0.86
CA ARG A 288 -27.64 -0.99 1.89
C ARG A 288 -26.68 -0.98 3.08
N TYR A 289 -27.05 -0.23 4.12
CA TYR A 289 -26.32 -0.25 5.38
C TYR A 289 -26.45 -1.63 6.05
N ASP A 290 -25.33 -2.20 6.50
CA ASP A 290 -25.26 -3.56 7.07
C ASP A 290 -25.08 -3.60 8.60
N GLY A 291 -25.14 -2.43 9.29
CA GLY A 291 -24.92 -2.34 10.73
C GLY A 291 -23.47 -2.57 11.15
N GLY A 292 -22.52 -2.47 10.24
CA GLY A 292 -21.09 -2.65 10.48
C GLY A 292 -20.47 -1.65 11.46
N PRO A 293 -19.19 -1.83 11.83
CA PRO A 293 -18.50 -0.93 12.74
C PRO A 293 -18.44 0.51 12.19
N HIS A 294 -18.24 1.47 13.09
CA HIS A 294 -18.11 2.87 12.71
C HIS A 294 -16.98 3.06 11.68
N GLU A 295 -17.29 3.71 10.59
CA GLU A 295 -16.32 4.18 9.60
C GLU A 295 -16.35 5.71 9.56
N ALA A 296 -15.19 6.36 9.53
CA ALA A 296 -15.08 7.80 9.40
C ALA A 296 -15.87 8.30 8.16
N ASN A 297 -16.55 9.45 8.26
CA ASN A 297 -17.28 10.03 7.13
C ASN A 297 -16.36 10.83 6.22
N PHE A 298 -15.31 11.42 6.80
CA PHE A 298 -14.41 12.29 6.07
C PHE A 298 -12.95 12.01 6.44
N LEU A 299 -12.11 11.78 5.44
CA LEU A 299 -10.68 11.61 5.62
C LEU A 299 -9.95 12.08 4.36
N LYS A 300 -9.00 13.00 4.54
CA LYS A 300 -8.09 13.49 3.51
C LYS A 300 -6.68 13.60 4.06
N LEU A 301 -5.69 13.60 3.19
CA LEU A 301 -4.28 13.82 3.51
C LEU A 301 -3.77 15.11 2.87
N ASP A 302 -3.00 15.89 3.62
CA ASP A 302 -2.16 16.95 3.06
C ASP A 302 -0.82 16.33 2.65
N CYS A 303 -0.55 16.26 1.36
CA CYS A 303 0.66 15.69 0.78
C CYS A 303 1.70 16.76 0.38
N SER A 304 1.55 18.00 0.86
CA SER A 304 2.44 19.12 0.53
C SER A 304 3.91 18.84 0.84
N LYS A 305 4.18 18.12 1.93
CA LYS A 305 5.53 17.74 2.32
C LYS A 305 6.17 16.81 1.30
N LEU A 306 5.48 15.75 0.87
CA LEU A 306 5.95 14.84 -0.16
C LEU A 306 6.24 15.60 -1.48
N LYS A 307 5.29 16.42 -1.92
CA LYS A 307 5.39 17.24 -3.13
C LYS A 307 6.59 18.20 -3.07
N THR A 308 6.76 18.89 -1.96
CA THR A 308 7.85 19.87 -1.80
C THR A 308 9.22 19.20 -1.69
N THR A 309 9.30 18.06 -0.98
CA THR A 309 10.57 17.38 -0.73
C THR A 309 11.10 16.68 -1.97
N PHE A 310 10.22 16.03 -2.74
CA PHE A 310 10.61 15.14 -3.84
C PHE A 310 10.18 15.65 -5.23
N GLY A 311 9.37 16.70 -5.31
CA GLY A 311 8.76 17.11 -6.57
C GLY A 311 7.67 16.13 -7.04
N TRP A 312 7.26 15.20 -6.19
CA TRP A 312 6.27 14.20 -6.52
C TRP A 312 4.92 14.83 -6.88
N LYS A 313 4.22 14.23 -7.83
CA LYS A 313 2.84 14.57 -8.23
C LYS A 313 2.10 13.27 -8.51
N PRO A 314 0.79 13.19 -8.24
CA PRO A 314 -0.03 12.10 -8.77
C PRO A 314 0.08 12.07 -10.31
N HIS A 315 0.27 10.91 -10.88
CA HIS A 315 0.31 10.71 -12.33
C HIS A 315 -1.09 10.54 -12.91
N TRP A 316 -1.95 9.82 -12.20
CA TRP A 316 -3.32 9.53 -12.62
C TRP A 316 -4.33 10.13 -11.68
N ASN A 317 -5.35 10.77 -12.26
CA ASN A 317 -6.56 11.16 -11.52
C ASN A 317 -7.46 9.93 -11.28
N LEU A 318 -8.54 10.13 -10.54
CA LEU A 318 -9.43 9.01 -10.20
C LEU A 318 -10.13 8.41 -11.43
N ASP A 319 -10.44 9.22 -12.45
CA ASP A 319 -11.06 8.73 -13.70
C ASP A 319 -10.18 7.71 -14.40
N THR A 320 -8.89 8.03 -14.61
CA THR A 320 -7.90 7.13 -15.19
C THR A 320 -7.66 5.92 -14.27
N ALA A 321 -7.58 6.13 -12.96
CA ALA A 321 -7.40 5.04 -12.00
C ALA A 321 -8.51 3.98 -12.09
N ILE A 322 -9.77 4.40 -12.21
CA ILE A 322 -10.91 3.47 -12.37
C ILE A 322 -10.90 2.81 -13.74
N GLU A 323 -10.50 3.53 -14.80
CA GLU A 323 -10.35 2.96 -16.14
C GLU A 323 -9.36 1.80 -16.14
N MET A 324 -8.17 1.99 -15.58
CA MET A 324 -7.14 0.95 -15.46
C MET A 324 -7.63 -0.25 -14.64
N VAL A 325 -8.32 0.00 -13.52
CA VAL A 325 -8.95 -1.06 -12.72
C VAL A 325 -9.94 -1.89 -13.54
N VAL A 326 -10.78 -1.23 -14.34
CA VAL A 326 -11.80 -1.91 -15.16
C VAL A 326 -11.12 -2.70 -16.29
N GLU A 327 -10.14 -2.13 -16.97
CA GLU A 327 -9.39 -2.81 -18.04
C GLU A 327 -8.68 -4.06 -17.51
N TRP A 328 -7.96 -3.92 -16.38
CA TRP A 328 -7.31 -5.05 -15.74
C TRP A 328 -8.31 -6.15 -15.37
N SER A 329 -9.44 -5.76 -14.78
CA SER A 329 -10.46 -6.70 -14.31
C SER A 329 -11.12 -7.45 -15.47
N LYS A 330 -11.43 -6.76 -16.57
CA LYS A 330 -11.93 -7.39 -17.80
C LYS A 330 -10.91 -8.34 -18.41
N CYS A 331 -9.64 -7.94 -18.48
CA CYS A 331 -8.56 -8.82 -18.92
C CYS A 331 -8.54 -10.12 -18.11
N TRP A 332 -8.65 -10.03 -16.77
CA TRP A 332 -8.70 -11.20 -15.89
C TRP A 332 -9.94 -12.08 -16.13
N VAL A 333 -11.12 -11.48 -16.22
CA VAL A 333 -12.39 -12.20 -16.46
C VAL A 333 -12.39 -12.94 -17.80
N GLU A 334 -11.78 -12.34 -18.81
CA GLU A 334 -11.67 -12.90 -20.17
C GLU A 334 -10.54 -13.95 -20.30
N GLY A 335 -9.78 -14.20 -19.23
CA GLY A 335 -8.66 -15.15 -19.22
C GLY A 335 -7.41 -14.66 -19.93
N GLY A 336 -7.23 -13.34 -19.99
CA GLY A 336 -6.03 -12.70 -20.56
C GLY A 336 -4.78 -12.90 -19.70
N ASP A 337 -3.62 -12.57 -20.28
CA ASP A 337 -2.32 -12.67 -19.60
C ASP A 337 -2.16 -11.51 -18.60
N ILE A 338 -2.28 -11.81 -17.32
CA ILE A 338 -2.22 -10.82 -16.22
C ILE A 338 -0.83 -10.19 -16.10
N ARG A 339 0.24 -10.93 -16.36
CA ARG A 339 1.61 -10.35 -16.33
C ARG A 339 1.76 -9.30 -17.40
N VAL A 340 1.32 -9.59 -18.60
CA VAL A 340 1.35 -8.64 -19.74
C VAL A 340 0.47 -7.42 -19.45
N CYS A 341 -0.70 -7.64 -18.82
CA CYS A 341 -1.59 -6.56 -18.41
C CYS A 341 -0.90 -5.63 -17.40
N MET A 342 -0.29 -6.20 -16.34
CA MET A 342 0.47 -5.43 -15.36
C MET A 342 1.65 -4.67 -15.98
N ASP A 343 2.41 -5.29 -16.86
CA ASP A 343 3.56 -4.65 -17.53
C ASP A 343 3.12 -3.45 -18.39
N LYS A 344 2.01 -3.57 -19.12
CA LYS A 344 1.44 -2.46 -19.89
C LYS A 344 0.99 -1.31 -19.00
N GLU A 345 0.33 -1.63 -17.88
CA GLU A 345 -0.16 -0.64 -16.94
C GLU A 345 0.98 0.09 -16.24
N ILE A 346 2.03 -0.62 -15.81
CA ILE A 346 3.26 -0.02 -15.26
C ILE A 346 3.92 0.90 -16.29
N ALA A 347 4.06 0.46 -17.54
CA ALA A 347 4.66 1.26 -18.59
C ALA A 347 3.84 2.53 -18.90
N ALA A 348 2.50 2.42 -18.97
CA ALA A 348 1.61 3.56 -19.17
C ALA A 348 1.71 4.56 -17.99
N PHE A 349 1.79 4.07 -16.76
CA PHE A 349 1.95 4.91 -15.57
C PHE A 349 3.28 5.70 -15.59
N LEU A 350 4.37 5.05 -15.92
CA LEU A 350 5.70 5.67 -15.93
C LEU A 350 5.86 6.67 -17.09
N SER A 351 5.16 6.50 -18.21
CA SER A 351 5.24 7.41 -19.36
C SER A 351 4.56 8.77 -19.15
N VAL A 352 3.73 8.95 -18.11
CA VAL A 352 3.05 10.22 -17.82
C VAL A 352 4.03 11.32 -17.36
N GLY A 353 5.22 10.97 -16.92
CA GLY A 353 6.25 11.90 -16.44
C GLY A 353 7.29 12.30 -17.48
N GLU A 354 7.27 11.69 -18.66
CA GLU A 354 8.12 12.02 -19.79
C GLU A 354 7.44 13.08 -20.68
#